data_8c30479029d1ce23383ee18859924e13
#
_entry.id   8c30479029d1ce23383ee18859924e13
#
_cell.length_a   1.000
_cell.length_b   1.000
_cell.length_c   1.000
_cell.angle_alpha   90.00
_cell.angle_beta   90.00
_cell.angle_gamma   90.00
#
_symmetry.space_group_name_H-M   'P 1'
#
loop_
_entity.id
_entity.type
_entity.pdbx_description
1 polymer ?
#
loop_
_entity_poly.entity_id
_entity_poly.type
_entity_poly.pdbx_seq_one_letter_code
_entity_poly.pdbx_strand_id
1 'polypeptide(L)'
;MKTVALARRGVGLEGGPIMYEPSRNLFSFHIAGFQHHDGALVLGKLKAGDTLELVPERDNPYDAEAIAVKFHGAMLGYVPADSVGPLSTLFFYGHGAAFECRVLQVAPELSPWHQVRAAVFVRDAR
;
A
#
# COMPACT_ATOMS: atom_id res chain seq x y z
N MET A 1 13.32 3.99 25.48
CA MET A 1 12.56 4.35 24.99
C MET A 1 12.18 4.09 24.64
N LYS A 2 12.36 4.34 24.72
CA LYS A 2 11.71 4.63 24.30
C LYS A 2 11.13 4.76 24.17
N THR A 3 11.30 5.10 24.22
CA THR A 3 10.49 5.61 23.91
C THR A 3 9.89 5.58 23.77
N VAL A 4 10.02 5.91 24.12
CA VAL A 4 9.17 6.30 23.79
C VAL A 4 8.44 5.96 23.81
N ALA A 5 8.55 6.15 24.06
CA ALA A 5 7.62 6.22 23.85
C ALA A 5 6.90 5.97 23.85
N LEU A 6 6.64 6.16 23.97
CA LEU A 6 5.66 6.29 23.78
C LEU A 6 4.95 6.34 23.41
N ALA A 7 5.04 6.61 23.58
CA ALA A 7 4.24 7.01 23.06
C ALA A 7 3.59 6.92 22.72
N ARG A 8 3.41 7.05 22.91
CA ARG A 8 2.59 7.28 22.48
C ARG A 8 1.79 7.37 22.16
N ARG A 9 1.81 7.62 22.50
CA ARG A 9 1.00 8.01 22.03
C ARG A 9 0.41 8.18 21.86
N GLY A 10 0.84 8.48 22.25
CA GLY A 10 0.22 9.04 21.80
C GLY A 10 -0.06 9.17 21.98
N VAL A 11 0.02 9.46 22.37
CA VAL A 11 -0.40 9.98 22.27
C VAL A 11 -0.70 10.17 22.44
N GLY A 12 -0.56 10.62 23.09
CA GLY A 12 -1.00 11.20 22.99
C GLY A 12 -1.22 11.33 23.45
N LEU A 13 -1.22 11.79 23.88
CA LEU A 13 -1.44 12.18 24.13
C LEU A 13 -1.61 12.58 24.34
N GLU A 14 -1.39 13.00 24.82
CA GLU A 14 -1.34 13.48 24.81
C GLU A 14 -0.86 13.92 24.68
N GLY A 15 -0.54 14.55 25.16
CA GLY A 15 0.09 14.95 24.78
C GLY A 15 1.02 14.97 24.63
N GLY A 16 1.44 15.20 24.68
CA GLY A 16 2.36 15.19 24.25
C GLY A 16 2.90 14.76 23.55
N PRO A 17 3.40 14.71 23.00
CA PRO A 17 3.79 14.33 21.83
C PRO A 17 4.65 13.23 21.66
N ILE A 18 4.57 12.58 21.29
CA ILE A 18 5.40 11.75 20.74
C ILE A 18 5.53 11.09 19.83
N MET A 19 6.31 10.59 19.96
CA MET A 19 6.47 10.68 18.62
C MET A 19 6.94 9.43 18.04
N TYR A 20 6.15 8.40 18.21
CA TYR A 20 6.33 7.09 17.63
C TYR A 20 5.45 6.98 16.39
N GLU A 21 6.04 6.59 15.27
CA GLU A 21 5.31 6.29 14.06
C GLU A 21 5.50 4.82 13.74
N PRO A 22 4.43 3.99 13.74
CA PRO A 22 4.57 2.56 13.44
C PRO A 22 4.89 2.29 11.97
N SER A 23 4.66 3.24 11.08
CA SER A 23 4.99 3.12 9.67
C SER A 23 5.10 4.50 9.04
N ARG A 24 5.74 4.56 7.89
CA ARG A 24 5.88 5.84 7.17
C ARG A 24 5.61 5.61 5.69
N ASN A 25 4.88 6.51 5.08
CA ASN A 25 4.59 6.50 3.65
C ASN A 25 5.90 6.58 2.87
N LEU A 26 6.15 5.58 2.03
CA LEU A 26 7.32 5.55 1.17
C LEU A 26 7.02 6.19 -0.17
N PHE A 27 5.91 5.80 -0.79
CA PHE A 27 5.42 6.43 -2.02
C PHE A 27 3.95 6.09 -2.21
N SER A 28 3.26 6.92 -3.00
CA SER A 28 1.85 6.71 -3.31
C SER A 28 1.66 6.61 -4.82
N PHE A 29 0.55 6.00 -5.23
CA PHE A 29 0.29 5.74 -6.64
C PHE A 29 -1.19 5.51 -6.86
N HIS A 30 -1.64 5.71 -8.12
CA HIS A 30 -2.94 5.20 -8.56
C HIS A 30 -2.75 3.76 -9.02
N ILE A 31 -3.67 2.88 -8.66
CA ILE A 31 -3.56 1.47 -9.02
C ILE A 31 -3.63 1.33 -10.53
N ALA A 32 -2.60 0.73 -11.13
CA ALA A 32 -2.52 0.56 -12.58
C ALA A 32 -3.40 -0.61 -13.02
N GLY A 33 -4.09 -0.44 -14.15
CA GLY A 33 -4.91 -1.50 -14.73
C GLY A 33 -6.19 -1.79 -13.97
N PHE A 34 -6.62 -0.90 -13.08
CA PHE A 34 -7.79 -1.10 -12.24
C PHE A 34 -9.04 -1.47 -13.06
N GLN A 35 -9.20 -0.86 -14.23
CA GLN A 35 -10.36 -1.08 -15.09
C GLN A 35 -10.40 -2.48 -15.71
N HIS A 36 -9.31 -3.23 -15.67
CA HIS A 36 -9.19 -4.54 -16.32
C HIS A 36 -9.34 -5.71 -15.33
N HIS A 37 -9.65 -5.43 -14.07
CA HIS A 37 -9.70 -6.44 -13.02
C HIS A 37 -10.99 -6.31 -12.21
N ASP A 38 -10.98 -6.83 -11.00
CA ASP A 38 -12.18 -6.95 -10.16
C ASP A 38 -12.48 -5.68 -9.37
N GLY A 39 -11.76 -4.59 -9.63
CA GLY A 39 -11.89 -3.36 -8.87
C GLY A 39 -13.32 -2.82 -8.82
N ALA A 40 -14.01 -2.86 -9.96
CA ALA A 40 -15.37 -2.34 -10.03
C ALA A 40 -16.32 -3.10 -9.10
N LEU A 41 -16.05 -4.38 -8.86
CA LEU A 41 -16.90 -5.22 -8.01
C LEU A 41 -16.77 -4.88 -6.53
N VAL A 42 -15.63 -4.34 -6.12
CA VAL A 42 -15.35 -4.06 -4.71
C VAL A 42 -15.18 -2.58 -4.43
N LEU A 43 -15.31 -1.72 -5.44
CA LEU A 43 -15.08 -0.29 -5.29
C LEU A 43 -15.93 0.32 -4.16
N GLY A 44 -17.18 -0.11 -4.06
CA GLY A 44 -18.08 0.38 -3.04
C GLY A 44 -17.73 -0.07 -1.62
N LYS A 45 -16.84 -1.05 -1.49
CA LYS A 45 -16.40 -1.56 -0.19
C LYS A 45 -15.06 -0.99 0.24
N LEU A 46 -14.35 -0.34 -0.69
CA LEU A 46 -13.04 0.25 -0.41
C LEU A 46 -13.22 1.59 0.27
N LYS A 47 -12.37 1.87 1.24
CA LYS A 47 -12.33 3.19 1.89
C LYS A 47 -10.93 3.49 2.36
N ALA A 48 -10.65 4.76 2.55
CA ALA A 48 -9.34 5.22 3.01
C ALA A 48 -8.96 4.49 4.30
N GLY A 49 -7.72 4.04 4.37
CA GLY A 49 -7.21 3.29 5.51
C GLY A 49 -7.28 1.79 5.37
N ASP A 50 -8.04 1.27 4.40
CA ASP A 50 -8.11 -0.18 4.18
C ASP A 50 -6.76 -0.73 3.78
N THR A 51 -6.42 -1.92 4.31
CA THR A 51 -5.18 -2.60 3.97
C THR A 51 -5.34 -3.37 2.66
N LEU A 52 -4.33 -3.25 1.81
CA LEU A 52 -4.26 -3.95 0.55
C LEU A 52 -3.08 -4.94 0.59
N GLU A 53 -3.20 -6.02 -0.17
CA GLU A 53 -2.16 -7.03 -0.27
C GLU A 53 -1.26 -6.74 -1.46
N LEU A 54 0.04 -6.85 -1.26
CA LEU A 54 1.05 -6.73 -2.32
C LEU A 54 1.54 -8.13 -2.64
N VAL A 55 1.33 -8.58 -3.88
CA VAL A 55 1.65 -9.96 -4.28
C VAL A 55 2.56 -9.92 -5.49
N PRO A 56 3.86 -10.21 -5.33
CA PRO A 56 4.79 -10.26 -6.47
C PRO A 56 4.40 -11.36 -7.44
N GLU A 57 4.52 -11.06 -8.74
CA GLU A 57 4.20 -12.01 -9.81
C GLU A 57 5.45 -12.21 -10.67
N ARG A 58 6.38 -13.01 -10.19
CA ARG A 58 7.66 -13.22 -10.89
C ARG A 58 7.51 -13.98 -12.21
N ASP A 59 6.42 -14.73 -12.34
CA ASP A 59 6.11 -15.46 -13.56
C ASP A 59 5.20 -14.68 -14.50
N ASN A 60 4.98 -13.40 -14.23
CA ASN A 60 4.19 -12.55 -15.11
C ASN A 60 4.88 -12.46 -16.48
N PRO A 61 4.20 -12.85 -17.56
CA PRO A 61 4.82 -12.91 -18.87
C PRO A 61 5.19 -11.55 -19.47
N TYR A 62 4.59 -10.48 -18.94
CA TYR A 62 4.82 -9.13 -19.45
C TYR A 62 5.81 -8.34 -18.60
N ASP A 63 5.94 -8.68 -17.32
CA ASP A 63 6.79 -7.92 -16.42
C ASP A 63 7.11 -8.77 -15.19
N ALA A 64 8.33 -9.28 -15.13
CA ALA A 64 8.77 -10.11 -14.01
C ALA A 64 8.88 -9.31 -12.69
N GLU A 65 8.86 -7.98 -12.78
CA GLU A 65 8.88 -7.12 -11.60
C GLU A 65 7.49 -6.74 -11.11
N ALA A 66 6.43 -7.25 -11.74
CA ALA A 66 5.06 -6.87 -11.41
C ALA A 66 4.71 -7.25 -9.96
N ILE A 67 4.04 -6.33 -9.29
CA ILE A 67 3.46 -6.58 -7.96
C ILE A 67 1.98 -6.28 -8.04
N ALA A 68 1.18 -7.32 -7.84
CA ALA A 68 -0.27 -7.18 -7.85
C ALA A 68 -0.76 -6.55 -6.56
N VAL A 69 -1.84 -5.79 -6.66
CA VAL A 69 -2.51 -5.17 -5.52
C VAL A 69 -3.87 -5.85 -5.38
N LYS A 70 -4.13 -6.43 -4.21
CA LYS A 70 -5.38 -7.17 -3.97
C LYS A 70 -6.07 -6.68 -2.71
N PHE A 71 -7.39 -6.84 -2.68
CA PHE A 71 -8.23 -6.51 -1.52
C PHE A 71 -9.09 -7.72 -1.22
N HIS A 72 -8.82 -8.38 -0.07
CA HIS A 72 -9.53 -9.60 0.34
C HIS A 72 -9.58 -10.63 -0.78
N GLY A 73 -8.45 -10.80 -1.47
CA GLY A 73 -8.32 -11.74 -2.56
C GLY A 73 -8.79 -11.24 -3.92
N ALA A 74 -9.52 -10.13 -3.98
CA ALA A 74 -9.96 -9.56 -5.26
C ALA A 74 -8.81 -8.80 -5.91
N MET A 75 -8.56 -9.08 -7.18
CA MET A 75 -7.50 -8.43 -7.93
C MET A 75 -7.91 -7.02 -8.32
N LEU A 76 -7.19 -6.02 -7.83
CA LEU A 76 -7.47 -4.62 -8.17
C LEU A 76 -6.65 -4.11 -9.34
N GLY A 77 -5.40 -4.56 -9.45
CA GLY A 77 -4.49 -4.09 -10.46
C GLY A 77 -3.06 -4.23 -9.98
N TYR A 78 -2.20 -3.29 -10.38
CA TYR A 78 -0.77 -3.39 -10.12
C TYR A 78 -0.19 -2.07 -9.59
N VAL A 79 0.92 -2.19 -8.90
CA VAL A 79 1.79 -1.04 -8.64
C VAL A 79 2.32 -0.58 -10.00
N PRO A 80 2.25 0.73 -10.33
CA PRO A 80 2.68 1.20 -11.65
C PRO A 80 4.13 0.84 -11.97
N ALA A 81 4.37 0.55 -13.25
CA ALA A 81 5.69 0.09 -13.70
C ALA A 81 6.80 1.10 -13.43
N ASP A 82 6.49 2.39 -13.38
CA ASP A 82 7.49 3.42 -13.12
C ASP A 82 7.86 3.53 -11.65
N SER A 83 7.16 2.83 -10.76
CA SER A 83 7.40 2.90 -9.32
C SER A 83 7.77 1.55 -8.72
N VAL A 84 7.54 0.45 -9.43
CA VAL A 84 7.59 -0.89 -8.84
C VAL A 84 9.01 -1.44 -8.69
N GLY A 85 9.98 -0.97 -9.50
CA GLY A 85 11.30 -1.59 -9.56
C GLY A 85 12.00 -1.76 -8.21
N PRO A 86 12.22 -0.69 -7.45
CA PRO A 86 12.88 -0.83 -6.15
C PRO A 86 12.10 -1.72 -5.18
N LEU A 87 10.78 -1.61 -5.18
CA LEU A 87 9.95 -2.44 -4.31
C LEU A 87 10.05 -3.92 -4.70
N SER A 88 10.02 -4.21 -6.00
CA SER A 88 10.17 -5.58 -6.49
C SER A 88 11.51 -6.16 -6.09
N THR A 89 12.59 -5.39 -6.17
CA THR A 89 13.93 -5.81 -5.76
C THR A 89 13.93 -6.19 -4.27
N LEU A 90 13.33 -5.36 -3.43
CA LEU A 90 13.26 -5.64 -2.00
C LEU A 90 12.46 -6.91 -1.71
N PHE A 91 11.34 -7.09 -2.39
CA PHE A 91 10.55 -8.32 -2.25
C PHE A 91 11.35 -9.54 -2.69
N PHE A 92 12.12 -9.41 -3.79
CA PHE A 92 12.92 -10.52 -4.31
C PHE A 92 13.92 -11.03 -3.29
N TYR A 93 14.50 -10.14 -2.51
CA TYR A 93 15.50 -10.50 -1.52
C TYR A 93 14.93 -10.72 -0.12
N GLY A 94 13.60 -10.89 -0.02
CA GLY A 94 12.98 -11.33 1.21
C GLY A 94 12.56 -10.23 2.17
N HIS A 95 12.54 -8.98 1.72
CA HIS A 95 12.21 -7.85 2.60
C HIS A 95 10.73 -7.43 2.53
N GLY A 96 9.89 -8.24 1.90
CA GLY A 96 8.48 -7.87 1.72
C GLY A 96 7.72 -7.59 3.01
N ALA A 97 8.09 -8.25 4.10
CA ALA A 97 7.41 -8.04 5.38
C ALA A 97 7.63 -6.64 5.96
N ALA A 98 8.61 -5.89 5.44
CA ALA A 98 8.86 -4.53 5.89
C ALA A 98 7.79 -3.55 5.38
N PHE A 99 6.95 -3.96 4.44
CA PHE A 99 6.04 -3.06 3.75
C PHE A 99 4.59 -3.44 3.99
N GLU A 100 3.73 -2.42 3.97
CA GLU A 100 2.30 -2.62 3.91
C GLU A 100 1.72 -1.61 2.92
N CYS A 101 0.57 -1.95 2.35
CA CYS A 101 -0.11 -1.09 1.39
C CYS A 101 -1.47 -0.72 1.94
N ARG A 102 -1.84 0.55 1.84
CA ARG A 102 -3.15 1.02 2.30
C ARG A 102 -3.77 1.97 1.31
N VAL A 103 -5.10 1.96 1.27
CA VAL A 103 -5.87 2.89 0.46
C VAL A 103 -5.74 4.29 1.05
N LEU A 104 -5.42 5.27 0.21
CA LEU A 104 -5.39 6.67 0.61
C LEU A 104 -6.68 7.39 0.24
N GLN A 105 -7.23 7.06 -0.94
CA GLN A 105 -8.40 7.78 -1.45
C GLN A 105 -9.18 6.88 -2.40
N VAL A 106 -10.50 6.94 -2.30
CA VAL A 106 -11.40 6.28 -3.25
C VAL A 106 -12.28 7.38 -3.84
N ALA A 107 -12.26 7.50 -5.18
CA ALA A 107 -12.99 8.53 -5.89
C ALA A 107 -13.79 7.88 -7.03
N PRO A 108 -14.96 7.31 -6.72
CA PRO A 108 -15.76 6.58 -7.72
C PRO A 108 -16.19 7.43 -8.91
N GLU A 109 -16.24 8.74 -8.72
CA GLU A 109 -16.65 9.67 -9.78
C GLU A 109 -15.56 9.91 -10.83
N LEU A 110 -14.32 9.46 -10.56
CA LEU A 110 -13.22 9.66 -11.50
C LEU A 110 -13.11 8.50 -12.49
N SER A 111 -12.25 8.68 -13.50
CA SER A 111 -11.93 7.60 -14.44
C SER A 111 -11.32 6.41 -13.69
N PRO A 112 -11.53 5.17 -14.18
CA PRO A 112 -11.05 3.98 -13.46
C PRO A 112 -9.58 4.03 -13.07
N TRP A 113 -8.71 4.58 -13.91
CA TRP A 113 -7.28 4.66 -13.62
C TRP A 113 -6.93 5.72 -12.56
N HIS A 114 -7.91 6.45 -12.06
CA HIS A 114 -7.75 7.44 -11.00
C HIS A 114 -8.67 7.18 -9.81
N GLN A 115 -9.45 6.09 -9.84
CA GLN A 115 -10.46 5.86 -8.80
C GLN A 115 -9.87 5.49 -7.46
N VAL A 116 -8.77 4.72 -7.45
CA VAL A 116 -8.17 4.28 -6.18
C VAL A 116 -6.72 4.69 -6.13
N ARG A 117 -6.40 5.48 -5.11
CA ARG A 117 -5.04 5.89 -4.82
C ARG A 117 -4.59 5.17 -3.56
N ALA A 118 -3.42 4.56 -3.62
CA ALA A 118 -2.87 3.77 -2.52
C ALA A 118 -1.46 4.23 -2.20
N ALA A 119 -0.93 3.75 -1.10
CA ALA A 119 0.46 4.02 -0.73
C ALA A 119 1.10 2.79 -0.13
N VAL A 120 2.40 2.66 -0.38
CA VAL A 120 3.24 1.67 0.29
C VAL A 120 3.89 2.36 1.49
N PHE A 121 3.78 1.71 2.64
CA PHE A 121 4.34 2.20 3.90
C PHE A 121 5.45 1.27 4.35
N VAL A 122 6.50 1.84 4.94
CA VAL A 122 7.56 1.07 5.56
C VAL A 122 7.24 0.98 7.05
N ARG A 123 7.23 -0.26 7.58
CA ARG A 123 6.94 -0.49 8.98
C ARG A 123 8.15 -0.16 9.85
N ASP A 124 7.88 0.26 11.06
CA ASP A 124 8.92 0.44 12.07
C ASP A 124 9.48 -0.94 12.47
N ALA A 125 10.77 -1.11 12.34
CA ALA A 125 11.45 -2.35 12.73
C ALA A 125 12.52 -2.09 13.79
N ARG A 126 12.47 -0.93 14.40
CA ARG A 126 13.44 -0.56 15.45
C ARG A 126 13.18 -1.28 16.77
#